data_32977c94236d8b4ac77301cfe507c4a5
#
_entry.id   32977c94236d8b4ac77301cfe507c4a5
#
_cell.length_a   1.000
_cell.length_b   1.000
_cell.length_c   1.000
_cell.angle_alpha   90.00
_cell.angle_beta   90.00
_cell.angle_gamma   90.00
#
_symmetry.space_group_name_H-M   'P 1'
#
loop_
_entity.id
_entity.type
_entity.pdbx_description
1 polymer ?
#
loop_
_entity_poly.entity_id
_entity_poly.type
_entity_poly.pdbx_seq_one_letter_code
_entity_poly.pdbx_strand_id
1 'polypeptide(L)'
;MRIGSLLLVAFLTAEVCAQPTDATAFTEDLAHRSFLFFWERADPNTGLVLDRAKADGSPESRRIASIAATGFGLTALCIGAEHGWITREQARTRMLAALRVLSTRLKREHGWFYHFIDAQTGERQWKCELSSIDTALLLAGVLTAREFSGEQSEIGKLAQAIYEGVDFPWMLNGHQSLLSMGWKPESGFLDARWDTYCELGILYLLAIGSPAHAIPADFWYAWRRPHVRYEGYDYISSAPLFTHQYSHAWVDFRGRREDRGEHTDWFQNSVTATQAHRAFCVGLRAKFPDYGPDAWGITPSDSAKGYVAWGGPPMDPAIDGTLVPCGPGGSLMFTPDIALRALQNMRAMVEGRVYTHYGFVDAFNPLTKWIDPDVIGIDVGITLLSAENMQSGNVWRWFMRNGEIQAAMDKAGLKPYSSRSTSSGF
;
A
#
# COMPACT_ATOMS: atom_id res chain seq x y z
N MET A 1 -59.61 -41.81 -27.56
CA MET A 1 -58.75 -41.30 -26.48
C MET A 1 -57.28 -41.40 -26.93
N ARG A 2 -56.70 -40.30 -27.30
CA ARG A 2 -55.24 -40.23 -27.64
C ARG A 2 -54.58 -39.48 -26.52
N ILE A 3 -53.63 -40.12 -25.84
CA ILE A 3 -52.83 -39.58 -24.78
C ILE A 3 -51.57 -39.01 -25.44
N GLY A 4 -51.40 -37.68 -25.41
CA GLY A 4 -50.21 -37.02 -25.88
C GLY A 4 -49.17 -36.94 -24.78
N SER A 5 -47.99 -37.53 -25.01
CA SER A 5 -46.83 -37.42 -24.13
C SER A 5 -46.13 -36.10 -24.41
N LEU A 6 -46.05 -35.25 -23.39
CA LEU A 6 -45.21 -34.05 -23.40
C LEU A 6 -43.79 -34.47 -23.02
N LEU A 7 -42.83 -34.31 -23.95
CA LEU A 7 -41.41 -34.41 -23.67
C LEU A 7 -40.94 -33.05 -23.11
N LEU A 8 -40.49 -33.06 -21.85
CA LEU A 8 -39.85 -31.93 -21.22
C LEU A 8 -38.36 -31.99 -21.58
N VAL A 9 -37.90 -31.08 -22.46
CA VAL A 9 -36.48 -30.93 -22.79
C VAL A 9 -35.88 -29.96 -21.78
N ALA A 10 -35.09 -30.46 -20.84
CA ALA A 10 -34.30 -29.66 -19.91
C ALA A 10 -33.03 -29.16 -20.64
N PHE A 11 -32.97 -27.86 -20.87
CA PHE A 11 -31.71 -27.20 -21.31
C PHE A 11 -30.77 -27.07 -20.08
N LEU A 12 -29.74 -27.90 -20.02
CA LEU A 12 -28.60 -27.70 -19.16
C LEU A 12 -27.75 -26.58 -19.82
N THR A 13 -27.83 -25.38 -19.28
CA THR A 13 -26.85 -24.33 -19.57
C THR A 13 -25.57 -24.70 -18.81
N ALA A 14 -24.56 -25.24 -19.50
CA ALA A 14 -23.22 -25.37 -19.00
C ALA A 14 -22.66 -23.94 -18.90
N GLU A 15 -22.42 -23.44 -17.70
CA GLU A 15 -21.57 -22.27 -17.50
C GLU A 15 -20.18 -22.63 -18.00
N VAL A 16 -19.81 -22.07 -19.15
CA VAL A 16 -18.45 -22.13 -19.67
C VAL A 16 -17.61 -21.21 -18.78
N CYS A 17 -16.95 -21.78 -17.79
CA CYS A 17 -15.94 -21.09 -17.03
C CYS A 17 -14.79 -20.75 -18.01
N ALA A 18 -14.69 -19.47 -18.41
CA ALA A 18 -13.60 -19.02 -19.29
C ALA A 18 -12.27 -19.30 -18.60
N GLN A 19 -11.33 -19.93 -19.31
CA GLN A 19 -9.97 -20.13 -18.81
C GLN A 19 -9.34 -18.78 -18.52
N PRO A 20 -8.65 -18.60 -17.37
CA PRO A 20 -7.99 -17.33 -17.04
C PRO A 20 -7.02 -16.95 -18.16
N THR A 21 -6.98 -15.66 -18.51
CA THR A 21 -5.92 -15.14 -19.41
C THR A 21 -4.57 -15.27 -18.71
N ASP A 22 -3.47 -15.33 -19.48
CA ASP A 22 -2.10 -15.39 -18.93
C ASP A 22 -1.84 -14.23 -17.92
N ALA A 23 -2.36 -13.05 -18.22
CA ALA A 23 -2.28 -11.88 -17.32
C ALA A 23 -3.05 -12.08 -16.00
N THR A 24 -4.23 -12.68 -16.04
CA THR A 24 -5.04 -12.96 -14.86
C THR A 24 -4.36 -14.00 -13.98
N ALA A 25 -3.86 -15.10 -14.59
CA ALA A 25 -3.15 -16.14 -13.86
C ALA A 25 -1.84 -15.61 -13.23
N PHE A 26 -1.11 -14.76 -13.93
CA PHE A 26 0.09 -14.12 -13.37
C PHE A 26 -0.23 -13.20 -12.18
N THR A 27 -1.29 -12.41 -12.28
CA THR A 27 -1.66 -11.48 -11.19
C THR A 27 -2.12 -12.25 -9.95
N GLU A 28 -2.87 -13.34 -10.15
CA GLU A 28 -3.29 -14.22 -9.05
C GLU A 28 -2.09 -14.89 -8.37
N ASP A 29 -1.13 -15.42 -9.14
CA ASP A 29 0.11 -16.01 -8.61
C ASP A 29 0.93 -14.96 -7.84
N LEU A 30 1.06 -13.73 -8.38
CA LEU A 30 1.76 -12.63 -7.72
C LEU A 30 1.09 -12.25 -6.39
N ALA A 31 -0.23 -12.08 -6.40
CA ALA A 31 -1.00 -11.74 -5.20
C ALA A 31 -0.89 -12.84 -4.14
N HIS A 32 -1.04 -14.12 -4.54
CA HIS A 32 -0.90 -15.25 -3.62
C HIS A 32 0.50 -15.34 -3.01
N ARG A 33 1.57 -15.21 -3.81
CA ARG A 33 2.95 -15.19 -3.30
C ARG A 33 3.20 -14.03 -2.35
N SER A 34 2.71 -12.83 -2.67
CA SER A 34 2.81 -11.66 -1.81
C SER A 34 2.05 -11.87 -0.49
N PHE A 35 0.88 -12.53 -0.52
CA PHE A 35 0.14 -12.92 0.67
C PHE A 35 0.95 -13.89 1.57
N LEU A 36 1.69 -14.85 0.98
CA LEU A 36 2.49 -15.82 1.75
C LEU A 36 3.50 -15.13 2.67
N PHE A 37 4.08 -13.99 2.28
CA PHE A 37 4.95 -13.22 3.17
C PHE A 37 4.22 -12.87 4.48
N PHE A 38 3.05 -12.28 4.41
CA PHE A 38 2.28 -11.88 5.58
C PHE A 38 1.78 -13.06 6.40
N TRP A 39 1.48 -14.18 5.74
CA TRP A 39 1.06 -15.40 6.42
C TRP A 39 2.20 -16.10 7.16
N GLU A 40 3.37 -16.19 6.54
CA GLU A 40 4.52 -16.95 7.05
C GLU A 40 5.46 -16.11 7.94
N ARG A 41 5.53 -14.79 7.71
CA ARG A 41 6.46 -13.88 8.39
C ARG A 41 5.79 -13.01 9.45
N ALA A 42 4.53 -13.24 9.75
CA ALA A 42 3.92 -12.77 10.99
C ALA A 42 4.22 -13.76 12.12
N ASP A 43 4.64 -13.25 13.28
CA ASP A 43 4.78 -14.10 14.48
C ASP A 43 3.40 -14.69 14.85
N PRO A 44 3.27 -16.01 15.03
CA PRO A 44 1.98 -16.65 15.24
C PRO A 44 1.29 -16.27 16.55
N ASN A 45 2.04 -15.82 17.55
CA ASN A 45 1.50 -15.47 18.87
C ASN A 45 1.17 -13.98 18.98
N THR A 46 1.92 -13.13 18.30
CA THR A 46 1.75 -11.68 18.37
C THR A 46 1.03 -11.10 17.16
N GLY A 47 1.03 -11.79 16.01
CA GLY A 47 0.53 -11.27 14.73
C GLY A 47 1.37 -10.14 14.13
N LEU A 48 2.50 -9.78 14.75
CA LEU A 48 3.39 -8.74 14.25
C LEU A 48 4.19 -9.25 13.06
N VAL A 49 4.23 -8.47 11.98
CA VAL A 49 4.85 -8.84 10.71
C VAL A 49 6.28 -8.34 10.66
N LEU A 50 7.21 -9.19 10.23
CA LEU A 50 8.60 -8.81 10.02
C LEU A 50 8.72 -7.67 9.01
N ASP A 51 9.69 -6.78 9.25
CA ASP A 51 10.07 -5.72 8.31
C ASP A 51 10.52 -6.31 6.97
N ARG A 52 11.36 -7.32 7.01
CA ARG A 52 11.90 -8.02 5.84
C ARG A 52 12.15 -9.49 6.11
N ALA A 53 12.26 -10.27 5.06
CA ALA A 53 12.63 -11.68 5.13
C ALA A 53 13.36 -12.12 3.87
N LYS A 54 14.02 -13.29 3.94
CA LYS A 54 14.64 -13.90 2.78
C LYS A 54 13.61 -14.21 1.69
N ALA A 55 13.88 -13.75 0.50
CA ALA A 55 12.97 -13.83 -0.63
C ALA A 55 12.61 -15.27 -1.03
N ASP A 56 13.52 -16.23 -0.82
CA ASP A 56 13.34 -17.64 -1.14
C ASP A 56 12.47 -18.44 -0.16
N GLY A 57 11.96 -17.78 0.90
CA GLY A 57 11.13 -18.41 1.93
C GLY A 57 11.91 -19.27 2.93
N SER A 58 13.23 -19.31 2.86
CA SER A 58 14.06 -20.09 3.79
C SER A 58 13.91 -19.61 5.25
N PRO A 59 14.31 -20.42 6.25
CA PRO A 59 14.16 -20.07 7.65
C PRO A 59 14.72 -18.69 8.00
N GLU A 60 13.98 -17.94 8.78
CA GLU A 60 14.29 -16.57 9.16
C GLU A 60 14.59 -16.49 10.68
N SER A 61 15.71 -15.86 11.02
CA SER A 61 16.10 -15.64 12.42
C SER A 61 15.94 -14.19 12.86
N ARG A 62 15.72 -13.26 11.93
CA ARG A 62 15.46 -11.85 12.24
C ARG A 62 14.12 -11.71 12.97
N ARG A 63 14.05 -10.73 13.86
CA ARG A 63 12.89 -10.52 14.71
C ARG A 63 12.35 -9.09 14.64
N ILE A 64 12.92 -8.27 13.81
CA ILE A 64 12.46 -6.89 13.65
C ILE A 64 11.16 -6.88 12.86
N ALA A 65 10.10 -6.44 13.51
CA ALA A 65 8.80 -6.19 12.91
C ALA A 65 8.63 -4.70 12.61
N SER A 66 7.91 -4.41 11.52
CA SER A 66 7.44 -3.06 11.18
C SER A 66 5.95 -2.96 11.50
N ILE A 67 5.54 -1.86 12.14
CA ILE A 67 4.10 -1.62 12.37
C ILE A 67 3.36 -1.34 11.07
N ALA A 68 3.99 -0.69 10.08
CA ALA A 68 3.41 -0.51 8.75
C ALA A 68 3.21 -1.88 8.06
N ALA A 69 4.24 -2.75 8.02
CA ALA A 69 4.10 -4.10 7.48
C ALA A 69 3.00 -4.89 8.21
N THR A 70 2.80 -4.68 9.52
CA THR A 70 1.69 -5.27 10.29
C THR A 70 0.33 -4.75 9.81
N GLY A 71 0.21 -3.46 9.45
CA GLY A 71 -0.99 -2.88 8.83
C GLY A 71 -1.32 -3.51 7.48
N PHE A 72 -0.32 -3.64 6.60
CA PHE A 72 -0.45 -4.40 5.34
C PHE A 72 -0.86 -5.85 5.61
N GLY A 73 -0.26 -6.49 6.62
CA GLY A 73 -0.56 -7.87 7.02
C GLY A 73 -2.00 -8.07 7.48
N LEU A 74 -2.57 -7.15 8.26
CA LEU A 74 -3.98 -7.20 8.64
C LEU A 74 -4.90 -7.16 7.41
N THR A 75 -4.57 -6.31 6.42
CA THR A 75 -5.29 -6.26 5.14
C THR A 75 -5.07 -7.53 4.32
N ALA A 76 -3.84 -8.07 4.30
CA ALA A 76 -3.52 -9.32 3.62
C ALA A 76 -4.31 -10.51 4.17
N LEU A 77 -4.58 -10.57 5.49
CA LEU A 77 -5.45 -11.59 6.07
C LEU A 77 -6.89 -11.50 5.57
N CYS A 78 -7.40 -10.29 5.32
CA CYS A 78 -8.71 -10.09 4.69
C CYS A 78 -8.71 -10.64 3.25
N ILE A 79 -7.69 -10.30 2.47
CA ILE A 79 -7.51 -10.77 1.09
C ILE A 79 -7.41 -12.29 1.06
N GLY A 80 -6.52 -12.89 1.86
CA GLY A 80 -6.34 -14.34 1.92
C GLY A 80 -7.61 -15.11 2.29
N ALA A 81 -8.44 -14.56 3.18
CA ALA A 81 -9.73 -15.16 3.54
C ALA A 81 -10.79 -15.00 2.44
N GLU A 82 -10.75 -13.90 1.69
CA GLU A 82 -11.68 -13.66 0.57
C GLU A 82 -11.37 -14.58 -0.61
N HIS A 83 -10.08 -14.77 -0.94
CA HIS A 83 -9.62 -15.70 -1.97
C HIS A 83 -9.66 -17.17 -1.54
N GLY A 84 -9.94 -17.47 -0.27
CA GLY A 84 -9.95 -18.85 0.23
C GLY A 84 -8.55 -19.48 0.38
N TRP A 85 -7.48 -18.70 0.36
CA TRP A 85 -6.12 -19.17 0.66
C TRP A 85 -5.97 -19.57 2.12
N ILE A 86 -6.75 -18.94 2.99
CA ILE A 86 -6.93 -19.31 4.40
C ILE A 86 -8.43 -19.29 4.74
N THR A 87 -8.80 -19.98 5.81
CA THR A 87 -10.18 -19.91 6.29
C THR A 87 -10.45 -18.59 7.01
N ARG A 88 -11.72 -18.16 7.06
CA ARG A 88 -12.13 -16.97 7.83
C ARG A 88 -11.76 -17.09 9.32
N GLU A 89 -11.77 -18.29 9.89
CA GLU A 89 -11.39 -18.52 11.29
C GLU A 89 -9.87 -18.40 11.50
N GLN A 90 -9.05 -18.84 10.54
CA GLN A 90 -7.60 -18.62 10.58
C GLN A 90 -7.26 -17.12 10.50
N ALA A 91 -7.92 -16.38 9.59
CA ALA A 91 -7.77 -14.93 9.50
C ALA A 91 -8.18 -14.25 10.82
N ARG A 92 -9.38 -14.60 11.34
CA ARG A 92 -9.88 -14.08 12.62
C ARG A 92 -8.89 -14.30 13.78
N THR A 93 -8.36 -15.51 13.91
CA THR A 93 -7.40 -15.85 14.97
C THR A 93 -6.14 -14.99 14.91
N ARG A 94 -5.57 -14.81 13.70
CA ARG A 94 -4.38 -13.98 13.50
C ARG A 94 -4.65 -12.48 13.70
N MET A 95 -5.77 -11.97 13.22
CA MET A 95 -6.20 -10.57 13.46
C MET A 95 -6.36 -10.29 14.95
N LEU A 96 -7.01 -11.20 15.71
CA LEU A 96 -7.17 -11.04 17.15
C LEU A 96 -5.85 -11.05 17.88
N ALA A 97 -4.90 -11.92 17.51
CA ALA A 97 -3.56 -11.92 18.10
C ALA A 97 -2.89 -10.55 17.92
N ALA A 98 -2.87 -10.02 16.70
CA ALA A 98 -2.28 -8.70 16.39
C ALA A 98 -2.98 -7.57 17.18
N LEU A 99 -4.31 -7.48 17.09
CA LEU A 99 -5.07 -6.37 17.70
C LEU A 99 -4.98 -6.38 19.23
N ARG A 100 -4.94 -7.55 19.87
CA ARG A 100 -4.74 -7.66 21.32
C ARG A 100 -3.34 -7.18 21.74
N VAL A 101 -2.29 -7.56 20.98
CA VAL A 101 -0.92 -7.10 21.24
C VAL A 101 -0.82 -5.59 21.04
N LEU A 102 -1.38 -5.05 19.95
CA LEU A 102 -1.43 -3.61 19.68
C LEU A 102 -2.16 -2.84 20.79
N SER A 103 -3.25 -3.39 21.33
CA SER A 103 -4.05 -2.71 22.35
C SER A 103 -3.41 -2.73 23.74
N THR A 104 -2.75 -3.85 24.13
CA THR A 104 -2.43 -4.09 25.55
C THR A 104 -0.94 -4.23 25.84
N ARG A 105 -0.12 -4.59 24.84
CA ARG A 105 1.28 -4.99 25.08
C ARG A 105 2.31 -3.98 24.56
N LEU A 106 2.04 -3.35 23.41
CA LEU A 106 2.99 -2.42 22.85
C LEU A 106 3.07 -1.12 23.65
N LYS A 107 4.28 -0.66 23.91
CA LYS A 107 4.50 0.68 24.47
C LYS A 107 4.06 1.73 23.45
N ARG A 108 3.28 2.69 23.91
CA ARG A 108 2.73 3.80 23.14
C ARG A 108 2.78 5.08 23.95
N GLU A 109 2.98 6.20 23.29
CA GLU A 109 2.76 7.51 23.86
C GLU A 109 1.62 8.20 23.09
N HIS A 110 0.61 8.69 23.77
CA HIS A 110 -0.56 9.33 23.14
C HIS A 110 -1.19 8.46 22.03
N GLY A 111 -1.13 7.12 22.16
CA GLY A 111 -1.69 6.19 21.18
C GLY A 111 -0.81 5.88 19.99
N TRP A 112 0.29 6.61 19.77
CA TRP A 112 1.21 6.40 18.66
C TRP A 112 2.14 5.22 18.88
N PHE A 113 2.56 4.54 17.79
CA PHE A 113 3.37 3.33 17.83
C PHE A 113 4.79 3.59 17.35
N TYR A 114 5.75 2.84 17.94
CA TYR A 114 7.15 2.84 17.46
C TYR A 114 7.23 2.13 16.11
N HIS A 115 8.00 2.70 15.19
CA HIS A 115 8.21 2.22 13.83
C HIS A 115 8.64 0.75 13.78
N PHE A 116 9.73 0.43 14.49
CA PHE A 116 10.29 -0.93 14.55
C PHE A 116 10.23 -1.49 15.97
N ILE A 117 9.78 -2.74 16.04
CA ILE A 117 9.61 -3.46 17.31
C ILE A 117 10.09 -4.90 17.16
N ASP A 118 10.41 -5.55 18.25
CA ASP A 118 10.67 -6.99 18.25
C ASP A 118 9.36 -7.75 18.06
N ALA A 119 9.30 -8.64 17.08
CA ALA A 119 8.09 -9.37 16.71
C ALA A 119 7.53 -10.25 17.84
N GLN A 120 8.38 -10.74 18.74
CA GLN A 120 7.96 -11.63 19.83
C GLN A 120 7.67 -10.87 21.13
N THR A 121 8.50 -9.85 21.45
CA THR A 121 8.38 -9.14 22.74
C THR A 121 7.57 -7.85 22.63
N GLY A 122 7.48 -7.25 21.45
CA GLY A 122 6.89 -5.92 21.23
C GLY A 122 7.78 -4.76 21.70
N GLU A 123 9.04 -5.03 22.05
CA GLU A 123 9.96 -4.00 22.50
C GLU A 123 10.48 -3.16 21.34
N ARG A 124 10.57 -1.83 21.55
CA ARG A 124 11.13 -0.88 20.60
C ARG A 124 12.54 -1.28 20.18
N GLN A 125 12.82 -1.23 18.88
CA GLN A 125 14.11 -1.55 18.30
C GLN A 125 14.79 -0.31 17.73
N TRP A 126 16.13 -0.36 17.60
CA TRP A 126 17.00 0.66 16.97
C TRP A 126 16.80 2.10 17.46
N LYS A 127 16.22 2.29 18.66
CA LYS A 127 15.83 3.62 19.17
C LYS A 127 15.03 4.42 18.13
N CYS A 128 14.17 3.70 17.36
CA CYS A 128 13.34 4.34 16.36
C CYS A 128 12.34 5.31 17.02
N GLU A 129 11.74 6.18 16.22
CA GLU A 129 10.68 7.09 16.63
C GLU A 129 9.33 6.37 16.80
N LEU A 130 8.41 6.98 17.51
CA LEU A 130 6.99 6.85 17.25
C LEU A 130 6.76 7.49 15.88
N SER A 131 6.41 6.68 14.89
CA SER A 131 6.23 7.17 13.53
C SER A 131 4.78 7.53 13.27
N SER A 132 4.55 8.72 12.75
CA SER A 132 3.19 9.15 12.42
C SER A 132 2.66 8.47 11.16
N ILE A 133 3.48 8.28 10.13
CA ILE A 133 3.02 7.64 8.89
C ILE A 133 2.86 6.12 9.06
N ASP A 134 3.81 5.45 9.71
CA ASP A 134 3.72 4.01 9.91
C ASP A 134 2.54 3.65 10.82
N THR A 135 2.24 4.52 11.82
CA THR A 135 1.00 4.40 12.61
C THR A 135 -0.24 4.56 11.72
N ALA A 136 -0.24 5.49 10.76
CA ALA A 136 -1.37 5.65 9.83
C ALA A 136 -1.57 4.43 8.93
N LEU A 137 -0.48 3.84 8.41
CA LEU A 137 -0.54 2.60 7.63
C LEU A 137 -1.00 1.40 8.48
N LEU A 138 -0.56 1.33 9.74
CA LEU A 138 -1.08 0.36 10.70
C LEU A 138 -2.59 0.52 10.89
N LEU A 139 -3.05 1.75 11.16
CA LEU A 139 -4.48 2.06 11.35
C LEU A 139 -5.31 1.73 10.12
N ALA A 140 -4.76 1.91 8.92
CA ALA A 140 -5.44 1.52 7.69
C ALA A 140 -5.74 0.02 7.66
N GLY A 141 -4.79 -0.82 8.03
CA GLY A 141 -5.00 -2.26 8.18
C GLY A 141 -5.97 -2.60 9.29
N VAL A 142 -5.86 -1.94 10.44
CA VAL A 142 -6.75 -2.11 11.61
C VAL A 142 -8.21 -1.80 11.23
N LEU A 143 -8.45 -0.68 10.53
CA LEU A 143 -9.78 -0.28 10.09
C LEU A 143 -10.31 -1.16 8.95
N THR A 144 -9.44 -1.69 8.08
CA THR A 144 -9.83 -2.68 7.07
C THR A 144 -10.32 -3.98 7.74
N ALA A 145 -9.58 -4.46 8.76
CA ALA A 145 -9.98 -5.64 9.54
C ALA A 145 -11.30 -5.42 10.29
N ARG A 146 -11.56 -4.19 10.80
CA ARG A 146 -12.84 -3.79 11.41
C ARG A 146 -14.01 -4.04 10.46
N GLU A 147 -13.92 -3.48 9.27
CA GLU A 147 -15.00 -3.55 8.28
C GLU A 147 -15.17 -4.95 7.69
N PHE A 148 -14.08 -5.68 7.51
CA PHE A 148 -14.11 -7.06 7.04
C PHE A 148 -14.78 -8.00 8.04
N SER A 149 -14.55 -7.80 9.35
CA SER A 149 -15.04 -8.66 10.43
C SER A 149 -16.37 -8.20 11.03
N GLY A 150 -16.79 -6.97 10.75
CA GLY A 150 -17.97 -6.30 11.31
C GLY A 150 -17.64 -5.54 12.61
N GLU A 151 -18.15 -4.32 12.71
CA GLU A 151 -17.89 -3.38 13.83
C GLU A 151 -18.24 -3.94 15.21
N GLN A 152 -19.30 -4.75 15.31
CA GLN A 152 -19.77 -5.32 16.59
C GLN A 152 -18.98 -6.55 17.03
N SER A 153 -18.09 -7.09 16.17
CA SER A 153 -17.20 -8.18 16.51
C SER A 153 -16.14 -7.75 17.55
N GLU A 154 -15.46 -8.71 18.17
CA GLU A 154 -14.30 -8.42 19.04
C GLU A 154 -13.20 -7.68 18.27
N ILE A 155 -12.94 -8.08 17.01
CA ILE A 155 -12.01 -7.39 16.11
C ILE A 155 -12.44 -5.93 15.91
N GLY A 156 -13.73 -5.70 15.60
CA GLY A 156 -14.28 -4.38 15.39
C GLY A 156 -14.10 -3.46 16.60
N LYS A 157 -14.41 -3.98 17.80
CA LYS A 157 -14.26 -3.22 19.06
C LYS A 157 -12.81 -2.88 19.40
N LEU A 158 -11.89 -3.84 19.22
CA LEU A 158 -10.46 -3.61 19.44
C LEU A 158 -9.90 -2.58 18.42
N ALA A 159 -10.28 -2.71 17.15
CA ALA A 159 -9.87 -1.79 16.10
C ALA A 159 -10.35 -0.36 16.37
N GLN A 160 -11.61 -0.21 16.79
CA GLN A 160 -12.17 1.08 17.19
C GLN A 160 -11.39 1.70 18.35
N ALA A 161 -11.13 0.94 19.41
CA ALA A 161 -10.39 1.41 20.57
C ALA A 161 -8.93 1.81 20.24
N ILE A 162 -8.29 1.09 19.31
CA ILE A 162 -6.94 1.43 18.84
C ILE A 162 -6.97 2.78 18.11
N TYR A 163 -7.91 2.98 17.19
CA TYR A 163 -8.02 4.21 16.41
C TYR A 163 -8.39 5.42 17.29
N GLU A 164 -9.38 5.27 18.16
CA GLU A 164 -9.80 6.33 19.10
C GLU A 164 -8.69 6.72 20.08
N GLY A 165 -7.79 5.79 20.40
CA GLY A 165 -6.68 6.04 21.31
C GLY A 165 -5.55 6.91 20.74
N VAL A 166 -5.53 7.19 19.44
CA VAL A 166 -4.47 8.01 18.82
C VAL A 166 -4.78 9.49 18.92
N ASP A 167 -3.97 10.21 19.67
CA ASP A 167 -4.04 11.68 19.85
C ASP A 167 -3.34 12.39 18.70
N PHE A 168 -4.09 12.67 17.61
CA PHE A 168 -3.55 13.36 16.44
C PHE A 168 -3.12 14.80 16.75
N PRO A 169 -3.86 15.61 17.55
CA PRO A 169 -3.42 16.93 17.97
C PRO A 169 -2.05 16.93 18.68
N TRP A 170 -1.72 15.92 19.47
CA TRP A 170 -0.43 15.83 20.14
C TRP A 170 0.73 15.83 19.13
N MET A 171 0.58 15.16 17.98
CA MET A 171 1.61 15.10 16.93
C MET A 171 1.80 16.46 16.20
N LEU A 172 0.94 17.45 16.40
CA LEU A 172 1.20 18.81 15.93
C LEU A 172 2.34 19.47 16.69
N ASN A 173 2.60 19.08 17.94
CA ASN A 173 3.62 19.70 18.79
C ASN A 173 3.57 21.24 18.75
N GLY A 174 2.37 21.81 18.95
CA GLY A 174 2.15 23.26 18.92
C GLY A 174 2.23 23.93 17.55
N HIS A 175 2.51 23.18 16.46
CA HIS A 175 2.43 23.74 15.11
C HIS A 175 0.97 23.95 14.70
N GLN A 176 0.72 24.99 13.90
CA GLN A 176 -0.64 25.41 13.56
C GLN A 176 -1.42 24.40 12.72
N SER A 177 -0.73 23.59 11.86
CA SER A 177 -1.41 22.74 10.86
C SER A 177 -0.61 21.52 10.36
N LEU A 178 0.68 21.42 10.65
CA LEU A 178 1.53 20.35 10.12
C LEU A 178 1.91 19.35 11.21
N LEU A 179 1.59 18.09 10.97
CA LEU A 179 1.99 16.98 11.84
C LEU A 179 3.50 16.74 11.77
N SER A 180 4.13 16.45 12.91
CA SER A 180 5.51 15.98 12.96
C SER A 180 5.61 14.59 12.34
N MET A 181 6.75 14.23 11.75
CA MET A 181 7.01 12.89 11.26
C MET A 181 7.15 11.86 12.38
N GLY A 182 7.47 12.32 13.60
CA GLY A 182 7.56 11.39 14.73
C GLY A 182 8.07 12.03 16.02
N TRP A 183 8.21 11.17 17.03
CA TRP A 183 8.68 11.55 18.36
C TRP A 183 9.58 10.45 18.95
N LYS A 184 10.58 10.86 19.72
CA LYS A 184 11.50 9.96 20.46
C LYS A 184 11.56 10.34 21.93
N PRO A 185 11.60 9.39 22.86
CA PRO A 185 11.70 9.70 24.29
C PRO A 185 13.03 10.38 24.65
N GLU A 186 14.06 10.17 23.84
CA GLU A 186 15.40 10.75 24.07
C GLU A 186 15.53 12.20 23.62
N SER A 187 14.76 12.61 22.58
CA SER A 187 14.96 13.93 21.93
C SER A 187 13.68 14.72 21.71
N GLY A 188 12.48 14.14 22.01
CA GLY A 188 11.20 14.79 21.71
C GLY A 188 10.79 14.63 20.25
N PHE A 189 10.01 15.58 19.75
CA PHE A 189 9.50 15.55 18.39
C PHE A 189 10.63 15.77 17.38
N LEU A 190 10.49 15.09 16.23
CA LEU A 190 11.36 15.32 15.08
C LEU A 190 11.06 16.72 14.50
N ASP A 191 12.10 17.42 14.03
CA ASP A 191 11.93 18.71 13.35
C ASP A 191 11.21 18.57 12.00
N ALA A 192 11.38 17.40 11.35
CA ALA A 192 10.73 17.09 10.09
C ALA A 192 9.21 16.97 10.24
N ARG A 193 8.49 17.59 9.31
CA ARG A 193 7.04 17.62 9.28
C ARG A 193 6.49 17.20 7.92
N TRP A 194 5.27 16.77 7.90
CA TRP A 194 4.51 16.47 6.69
C TRP A 194 4.10 17.78 6.00
N ASP A 195 5.07 18.49 5.44
CA ASP A 195 4.90 19.85 4.88
C ASP A 195 4.80 19.89 3.35
N THR A 196 4.98 18.73 2.69
CA THR A 196 5.01 18.61 1.23
C THR A 196 4.30 17.33 0.82
N TYR A 197 3.59 17.34 -0.32
CA TYR A 197 2.92 16.17 -0.86
C TYR A 197 3.84 14.93 -0.89
N CYS A 198 3.36 13.87 -0.31
CA CYS A 198 3.91 12.53 -0.32
C CYS A 198 2.81 11.54 0.09
N GLU A 199 3.13 10.41 0.72
CA GLU A 199 2.17 9.42 1.20
C GLU A 199 1.26 9.89 2.35
N LEU A 200 1.38 11.13 2.77
CA LEU A 200 0.70 11.75 3.93
C LEU A 200 -0.85 11.77 3.85
N GLY A 201 -1.43 11.55 2.66
CA GLY A 201 -2.87 11.70 2.47
C GLY A 201 -3.71 10.86 3.43
N ILE A 202 -3.32 9.59 3.63
CA ILE A 202 -4.02 8.69 4.56
C ILE A 202 -3.88 9.14 6.02
N LEU A 203 -2.70 9.67 6.42
CA LEU A 203 -2.47 10.20 7.75
C LEU A 203 -3.41 11.36 8.07
N TYR A 204 -3.51 12.33 7.15
CA TYR A 204 -4.40 13.47 7.34
C TYR A 204 -5.88 13.09 7.33
N LEU A 205 -6.30 12.16 6.46
CA LEU A 205 -7.70 11.70 6.45
C LEU A 205 -8.07 10.97 7.74
N LEU A 206 -7.17 10.11 8.26
CA LEU A 206 -7.37 9.48 9.58
C LEU A 206 -7.43 10.51 10.70
N ALA A 207 -6.55 11.53 10.67
CA ALA A 207 -6.53 12.58 11.68
C ALA A 207 -7.79 13.46 11.64
N ILE A 208 -8.28 13.85 10.45
CA ILE A 208 -9.50 14.64 10.26
C ILE A 208 -10.75 13.82 10.64
N GLY A 209 -10.73 12.52 10.37
CA GLY A 209 -11.84 11.59 10.63
C GLY A 209 -11.88 11.06 12.06
N SER A 210 -10.84 11.28 12.87
CA SER A 210 -10.76 10.72 14.22
C SER A 210 -12.01 11.07 15.05
N PRO A 211 -12.68 10.07 15.65
CA PRO A 211 -13.87 10.32 16.46
C PRO A 211 -13.56 10.96 17.81
N ALA A 212 -12.36 10.76 18.36
CA ALA A 212 -11.95 11.23 19.67
C ALA A 212 -10.97 12.43 19.61
N HIS A 213 -10.05 12.45 18.65
CA HIS A 213 -8.92 13.38 18.59
C HIS A 213 -8.73 13.96 17.18
N ALA A 214 -9.80 14.54 16.61
CA ALA A 214 -9.75 15.08 15.25
C ALA A 214 -8.93 16.38 15.17
N ILE A 215 -8.26 16.55 14.03
CA ILE A 215 -7.68 17.85 13.63
C ILE A 215 -8.60 18.59 12.66
N PRO A 216 -8.45 19.93 12.53
CA PRO A 216 -9.23 20.72 11.56
C PRO A 216 -9.05 20.24 10.12
N ALA A 217 -10.16 20.18 9.38
CA ALA A 217 -10.15 19.71 8.00
C ALA A 217 -9.32 20.60 7.05
N ASP A 218 -9.19 21.89 7.36
CA ASP A 218 -8.37 22.82 6.59
C ASP A 218 -6.88 22.47 6.60
N PHE A 219 -6.41 21.61 7.52
CA PHE A 219 -5.03 21.13 7.55
C PHE A 219 -4.68 20.26 6.34
N TRP A 220 -5.69 19.71 5.64
CA TRP A 220 -5.51 19.07 4.35
C TRP A 220 -4.86 19.99 3.30
N TYR A 221 -5.05 21.30 3.41
CA TYR A 221 -4.50 22.29 2.48
C TYR A 221 -3.22 22.98 2.97
N ALA A 222 -2.68 22.56 4.12
CA ALA A 222 -1.51 23.21 4.72
C ALA A 222 -0.17 22.79 4.10
N TRP A 223 -0.07 21.60 3.55
CA TRP A 223 1.15 21.09 2.95
C TRP A 223 1.32 21.55 1.50
N ARG A 224 2.60 21.69 1.09
CA ARG A 224 2.97 22.18 -0.25
C ARG A 224 2.63 21.14 -1.32
N ARG A 225 2.33 21.60 -2.52
CA ARG A 225 1.96 20.80 -3.69
C ARG A 225 2.89 21.13 -4.87
N PRO A 226 4.17 20.70 -4.84
CA PRO A 226 5.11 21.03 -5.90
C PRO A 226 4.73 20.33 -7.19
N HIS A 227 4.69 21.08 -8.30
CA HIS A 227 4.52 20.52 -9.62
C HIS A 227 5.84 20.01 -10.17
N VAL A 228 5.82 18.81 -10.72
CA VAL A 228 6.88 18.21 -11.52
C VAL A 228 6.43 18.19 -12.97
N ARG A 229 7.30 18.69 -13.86
CA ARG A 229 7.08 18.65 -15.32
C ARG A 229 8.16 17.80 -15.98
N TYR A 230 7.72 16.79 -16.70
CA TYR A 230 8.63 15.90 -17.41
C TYR A 230 7.96 15.35 -18.67
N GLU A 231 8.61 15.50 -19.85
CA GLU A 231 8.15 14.94 -21.13
C GLU A 231 6.66 15.19 -21.44
N GLY A 232 6.17 16.41 -21.13
CA GLY A 232 4.77 16.80 -21.32
C GLY A 232 3.80 16.40 -20.22
N TYR A 233 4.23 15.64 -19.24
CA TYR A 233 3.47 15.37 -18.01
C TYR A 233 3.63 16.53 -17.03
N ASP A 234 2.53 16.91 -16.36
CA ASP A 234 2.49 17.91 -15.29
C ASP A 234 1.66 17.34 -14.14
N TYR A 235 2.26 17.17 -12.96
CA TYR A 235 1.64 16.52 -11.82
C TYR A 235 2.28 16.97 -10.50
N ILE A 236 1.53 16.84 -9.41
CA ILE A 236 2.02 17.14 -8.07
C ILE A 236 2.81 15.95 -7.56
N SER A 237 4.07 16.16 -7.16
CA SER A 237 4.95 15.11 -6.66
C SER A 237 6.09 15.68 -5.83
N SER A 238 6.63 14.87 -4.97
CA SER A 238 7.90 15.10 -4.28
C SER A 238 8.90 13.97 -4.54
N ALA A 239 8.63 13.07 -5.55
CA ALA A 239 9.38 11.81 -5.74
C ALA A 239 9.88 11.19 -4.40
N PRO A 240 9.97 9.93 -4.21
CA PRO A 240 9.88 8.83 -5.19
C PRO A 240 8.47 8.31 -5.47
N LEU A 241 8.34 7.27 -6.30
CA LEU A 241 7.06 6.79 -6.83
C LEU A 241 6.09 6.25 -5.76
N PHE A 242 6.59 5.61 -4.69
CA PHE A 242 5.74 5.06 -3.63
C PHE A 242 4.82 6.11 -2.98
N THR A 243 5.24 7.39 -2.98
CA THR A 243 4.46 8.49 -2.41
C THR A 243 3.08 8.66 -3.07
N HIS A 244 2.96 8.21 -4.31
CA HIS A 244 1.71 8.17 -5.05
C HIS A 244 0.88 6.91 -4.79
N GLN A 245 1.43 5.90 -4.10
CA GLN A 245 0.83 4.56 -4.00
C GLN A 245 0.20 4.30 -2.62
N TYR A 246 0.90 4.60 -1.53
CA TYR A 246 0.53 4.11 -0.20
C TYR A 246 -0.83 4.61 0.31
N SER A 247 -1.15 5.91 0.17
CA SER A 247 -2.48 6.39 0.54
C SER A 247 -3.58 5.77 -0.32
N HIS A 248 -3.31 5.55 -1.61
CA HIS A 248 -4.27 4.97 -2.55
C HIS A 248 -4.50 3.46 -2.36
N ALA A 249 -3.60 2.76 -1.65
CA ALA A 249 -3.79 1.35 -1.36
C ALA A 249 -5.10 1.09 -0.60
N TRP A 250 -5.51 2.01 0.27
CA TRP A 250 -6.73 1.91 1.08
C TRP A 250 -7.78 2.96 0.73
N VAL A 251 -7.37 4.20 0.45
CA VAL A 251 -8.32 5.28 0.16
C VAL A 251 -8.67 5.29 -1.33
N ASP A 252 -9.95 5.12 -1.63
CA ASP A 252 -10.47 5.22 -3.01
C ASP A 252 -10.71 6.68 -3.39
N PHE A 253 -9.74 7.30 -4.05
CA PHE A 253 -9.83 8.66 -4.57
C PHE A 253 -10.50 8.73 -5.95
N ARG A 254 -10.86 7.61 -6.57
CA ARG A 254 -11.46 7.59 -7.91
C ARG A 254 -12.76 8.39 -7.97
N GLY A 255 -12.91 9.19 -9.02
CA GLY A 255 -14.10 10.03 -9.22
C GLY A 255 -14.31 11.11 -8.15
N ARG A 256 -13.25 11.46 -7.41
CA ARG A 256 -13.24 12.55 -6.43
C ARG A 256 -12.15 13.56 -6.76
N ARG A 257 -12.44 14.83 -6.52
CA ARG A 257 -11.47 15.92 -6.62
C ARG A 257 -11.68 16.92 -5.50
N GLU A 258 -10.66 17.69 -5.23
CA GLU A 258 -10.77 18.82 -4.30
C GLU A 258 -11.77 19.87 -4.81
N ASP A 259 -12.58 20.43 -3.91
CA ASP A 259 -13.56 21.46 -4.24
C ASP A 259 -12.96 22.89 -4.21
N ARG A 260 -11.70 23.01 -3.77
CA ARG A 260 -10.94 24.27 -3.69
C ARG A 260 -9.47 24.06 -4.07
N GLY A 261 -8.71 25.18 -4.11
CA GLY A 261 -7.31 25.17 -4.54
C GLY A 261 -7.21 24.86 -6.03
N GLU A 262 -6.35 23.91 -6.39
CA GLU A 262 -6.13 23.49 -7.77
C GLU A 262 -7.18 22.50 -8.30
N HIS A 263 -8.16 22.16 -7.48
CA HIS A 263 -9.19 21.15 -7.79
C HIS A 263 -8.59 19.79 -8.18
N THR A 264 -7.57 19.36 -7.45
CA THR A 264 -6.78 18.19 -7.75
C THR A 264 -7.62 16.91 -7.70
N ASP A 265 -7.55 16.12 -8.76
CA ASP A 265 -7.92 14.70 -8.78
C ASP A 265 -6.69 13.87 -8.42
N TRP A 266 -6.62 13.40 -7.18
CA TRP A 266 -5.46 12.68 -6.68
C TRP A 266 -5.23 11.35 -7.36
N PHE A 267 -6.31 10.67 -7.79
CA PHE A 267 -6.15 9.42 -8.54
C PHE A 267 -5.53 9.67 -9.91
N GLN A 268 -6.05 10.66 -10.65
CA GLN A 268 -5.49 11.04 -11.95
C GLN A 268 -4.07 11.58 -11.82
N ASN A 269 -3.77 12.32 -10.74
CA ASN A 269 -2.41 12.77 -10.44
C ASN A 269 -1.43 11.59 -10.33
N SER A 270 -1.82 10.52 -9.62
CA SER A 270 -0.99 9.32 -9.45
C SER A 270 -0.88 8.49 -10.73
N VAL A 271 -1.91 8.45 -11.57
CA VAL A 271 -1.84 7.89 -12.94
C VAL A 271 -0.80 8.65 -13.76
N THR A 272 -0.87 9.98 -13.76
CA THR A 272 0.07 10.84 -14.51
C THR A 272 1.50 10.68 -14.00
N ALA A 273 1.69 10.64 -12.67
CA ALA A 273 2.99 10.39 -12.05
C ALA A 273 3.60 9.05 -12.47
N THR A 274 2.80 7.98 -12.49
CA THR A 274 3.25 6.65 -12.93
C THR A 274 3.68 6.65 -14.41
N GLN A 275 2.91 7.30 -15.28
CA GLN A 275 3.26 7.43 -16.70
C GLN A 275 4.54 8.25 -16.90
N ALA A 276 4.69 9.36 -16.17
CA ALA A 276 5.89 10.20 -16.20
C ALA A 276 7.11 9.43 -15.68
N HIS A 277 6.97 8.65 -14.61
CA HIS A 277 8.03 7.81 -14.06
C HIS A 277 8.49 6.74 -15.07
N ARG A 278 7.55 6.09 -15.75
CA ARG A 278 7.87 5.15 -16.84
C ARG A 278 8.63 5.85 -17.98
N ALA A 279 8.17 7.02 -18.42
CA ALA A 279 8.86 7.82 -19.44
C ALA A 279 10.27 8.22 -18.98
N PHE A 280 10.44 8.56 -17.71
CA PHE A 280 11.73 8.87 -17.09
C PHE A 280 12.69 7.68 -17.16
N CYS A 281 12.26 6.47 -16.78
CA CYS A 281 13.07 5.25 -16.91
C CYS A 281 13.46 4.99 -18.37
N VAL A 282 12.53 5.15 -19.32
CA VAL A 282 12.83 5.05 -20.77
C VAL A 282 13.89 6.06 -21.20
N GLY A 283 13.81 7.30 -20.72
CA GLY A 283 14.80 8.36 -21.00
C GLY A 283 16.20 8.04 -20.46
N LEU A 284 16.29 7.23 -19.40
CA LEU A 284 17.57 6.79 -18.82
C LEU A 284 18.23 5.63 -19.58
N ARG A 285 17.59 5.07 -20.62
CA ARG A 285 18.08 3.88 -21.35
C ARG A 285 19.48 4.06 -21.94
N ALA A 286 19.85 5.27 -22.34
CA ALA A 286 21.21 5.54 -22.85
C ALA A 286 22.29 5.27 -21.78
N LYS A 287 21.97 5.48 -20.51
CA LYS A 287 22.86 5.24 -19.37
C LYS A 287 22.70 3.84 -18.78
N PHE A 288 21.49 3.34 -18.76
CA PHE A 288 21.10 2.04 -18.21
C PHE A 288 20.30 1.27 -19.26
N PRO A 289 20.97 0.45 -20.10
CA PRO A 289 20.36 -0.18 -21.29
C PRO A 289 19.17 -1.10 -20.98
N ASP A 290 19.10 -1.64 -19.76
CA ASP A 290 18.02 -2.54 -19.31
C ASP A 290 16.74 -1.79 -18.94
N TYR A 291 16.76 -0.46 -18.77
CA TYR A 291 15.55 0.32 -18.62
C TYR A 291 14.82 0.45 -19.95
N GLY A 292 13.48 0.43 -19.90
CA GLY A 292 12.68 0.52 -21.13
C GLY A 292 11.19 0.57 -20.87
N PRO A 293 10.37 0.51 -21.93
CA PRO A 293 8.91 0.60 -21.81
C PRO A 293 8.28 -0.48 -20.92
N ASP A 294 8.91 -1.64 -20.84
CA ASP A 294 8.47 -2.78 -20.05
C ASP A 294 9.53 -3.22 -19.00
N ALA A 295 10.45 -2.30 -18.64
CA ALA A 295 11.43 -2.47 -17.56
C ALA A 295 11.65 -1.11 -16.89
N TRP A 296 10.83 -0.80 -15.88
CA TRP A 296 10.83 0.48 -15.17
C TRP A 296 10.40 0.29 -13.72
N GLY A 297 10.76 1.21 -12.88
CA GLY A 297 10.45 1.23 -11.47
C GLY A 297 11.68 1.62 -10.66
N ILE A 298 11.67 2.85 -10.13
CA ILE A 298 12.69 3.39 -9.24
C ILE A 298 11.95 3.98 -8.05
N THR A 299 12.11 3.35 -6.89
CA THR A 299 11.50 3.78 -5.62
C THR A 299 12.41 3.31 -4.50
N PRO A 300 12.32 3.81 -3.26
CA PRO A 300 13.18 3.36 -2.18
C PRO A 300 13.23 1.84 -2.08
N SER A 301 14.43 1.29 -1.96
CA SER A 301 14.67 -0.15 -1.90
C SER A 301 16.08 -0.46 -1.40
N ASP A 302 16.37 -1.71 -1.20
CA ASP A 302 17.75 -2.15 -1.05
C ASP A 302 18.54 -2.00 -2.37
N SER A 303 19.85 -1.95 -2.26
CA SER A 303 20.81 -1.97 -3.36
C SER A 303 22.03 -2.80 -2.96
N ALA A 304 22.93 -3.06 -3.90
CA ALA A 304 24.21 -3.71 -3.59
C ALA A 304 25.05 -2.97 -2.54
N LYS A 305 24.68 -1.71 -2.19
CA LYS A 305 25.35 -0.86 -1.21
C LYS A 305 24.52 -0.58 0.04
N GLY A 306 23.39 -1.24 0.21
CA GLY A 306 22.40 -1.01 1.26
C GLY A 306 21.17 -0.26 0.76
N TYR A 307 20.29 0.14 1.69
CA TYR A 307 19.04 0.82 1.38
C TYR A 307 19.27 2.23 0.82
N VAL A 308 18.58 2.59 -0.25
CA VAL A 308 18.65 3.90 -0.92
C VAL A 308 17.24 4.43 -1.16
N ALA A 309 17.00 5.68 -0.75
CA ALA A 309 15.72 6.37 -0.96
C ALA A 309 15.71 7.14 -2.30
N TRP A 310 15.98 6.47 -3.38
CA TRP A 310 16.03 7.03 -4.73
C TRP A 310 14.65 7.20 -5.38
N GLY A 311 14.59 8.07 -6.38
CA GLY A 311 13.36 8.35 -7.13
C GLY A 311 13.62 9.19 -8.37
N GLY A 312 12.58 9.55 -9.06
CA GLY A 312 12.59 10.41 -10.25
C GLY A 312 11.27 10.38 -11.01
N PRO A 313 11.06 11.37 -11.92
CA PRO A 313 11.82 12.60 -12.13
C PRO A 313 11.67 13.59 -10.96
N PRO A 314 12.62 14.54 -10.74
CA PRO A 314 13.87 14.72 -11.47
C PRO A 314 14.94 13.65 -11.20
N MET A 315 16.04 13.69 -11.97
CA MET A 315 17.14 12.72 -11.84
C MET A 315 17.76 12.73 -10.42
N ASP A 316 17.69 11.58 -9.78
CA ASP A 316 18.44 11.32 -8.55
C ASP A 316 19.84 10.80 -8.91
N PRO A 317 20.92 11.43 -8.43
CA PRO A 317 22.30 11.01 -8.72
C PRO A 317 22.63 9.60 -8.21
N ALA A 318 21.91 9.08 -7.24
CA ALA A 318 22.10 7.74 -6.69
C ALA A 318 21.62 6.62 -7.64
N ILE A 319 20.82 6.91 -8.66
CA ILE A 319 20.31 5.91 -9.62
C ILE A 319 21.48 5.22 -10.32
N ASP A 320 21.53 3.90 -10.22
CA ASP A 320 22.63 3.05 -10.70
C ASP A 320 22.21 1.94 -11.69
N GLY A 321 20.95 1.95 -12.12
CA GLY A 321 20.39 0.94 -13.02
C GLY A 321 19.61 -0.17 -12.30
N THR A 322 19.45 -0.08 -10.99
CA THR A 322 18.61 -0.99 -10.21
C THR A 322 17.14 -0.84 -10.58
N LEU A 323 16.45 -1.97 -10.75
CA LEU A 323 15.01 -2.08 -10.95
C LEU A 323 14.34 -2.53 -9.65
N VAL A 324 13.23 -1.88 -9.32
CA VAL A 324 12.47 -2.10 -8.09
C VAL A 324 11.06 -2.53 -8.44
N PRO A 325 10.75 -3.85 -8.34
CA PRO A 325 9.47 -4.40 -8.81
C PRO A 325 8.22 -3.84 -8.11
N CYS A 326 8.33 -3.40 -6.85
CA CYS A 326 7.20 -2.77 -6.17
C CYS A 326 6.79 -1.43 -6.81
N GLY A 327 7.65 -0.78 -7.60
CA GLY A 327 7.29 0.40 -8.38
C GLY A 327 6.14 0.14 -9.36
N PRO A 328 6.28 -0.75 -10.35
CA PRO A 328 5.15 -1.19 -11.16
C PRO A 328 4.12 -2.00 -10.35
N GLY A 329 4.53 -2.80 -9.36
CA GLY A 329 3.62 -3.57 -8.50
C GLY A 329 2.59 -2.69 -7.80
N GLY A 330 3.03 -1.64 -7.11
CA GLY A 330 2.15 -0.67 -6.46
C GLY A 330 1.36 0.21 -7.44
N SER A 331 1.72 0.21 -8.72
CA SER A 331 1.05 0.98 -9.77
C SER A 331 -0.01 0.19 -10.55
N LEU A 332 -0.22 -1.10 -10.25
CA LEU A 332 -1.25 -1.94 -10.89
C LEU A 332 -2.64 -1.30 -10.81
N MET A 333 -2.99 -0.70 -9.69
CA MET A 333 -4.28 -0.04 -9.47
C MET A 333 -4.47 1.25 -10.30
N PHE A 334 -3.39 1.86 -10.82
CA PHE A 334 -3.43 3.10 -11.61
C PHE A 334 -3.33 2.86 -13.11
N THR A 335 -2.40 2.00 -13.50
CA THR A 335 -2.01 1.78 -14.89
C THR A 335 -1.78 0.29 -15.16
N PRO A 336 -2.83 -0.55 -15.08
CA PRO A 336 -2.70 -2.00 -15.11
C PRO A 336 -1.91 -2.51 -16.31
N ASP A 337 -2.20 -2.01 -17.51
CA ASP A 337 -1.59 -2.51 -18.75
C ASP A 337 -0.07 -2.36 -18.78
N ILE A 338 0.43 -1.16 -18.42
CA ILE A 338 1.88 -0.90 -18.45
C ILE A 338 2.60 -1.53 -17.26
N ALA A 339 1.93 -1.60 -16.12
CA ALA A 339 2.47 -2.24 -14.92
C ALA A 339 2.59 -3.76 -15.07
N LEU A 340 1.55 -4.41 -15.59
CA LEU A 340 1.56 -5.86 -15.86
C LEU A 340 2.65 -6.24 -16.85
N ARG A 341 2.79 -5.52 -17.98
CA ARG A 341 3.87 -5.80 -18.94
C ARG A 341 5.24 -5.67 -18.32
N ALA A 342 5.45 -4.64 -17.47
CA ALA A 342 6.73 -4.48 -16.78
C ALA A 342 7.02 -5.65 -15.84
N LEU A 343 6.06 -6.06 -15.03
CA LEU A 343 6.22 -7.17 -14.09
C LEU A 343 6.44 -8.51 -14.81
N GLN A 344 5.67 -8.79 -15.88
CA GLN A 344 5.85 -9.99 -16.68
C GLN A 344 7.24 -10.03 -17.34
N ASN A 345 7.72 -8.89 -17.85
CA ASN A 345 9.08 -8.80 -18.40
C ASN A 345 10.14 -8.98 -17.30
N MET A 346 10.01 -8.29 -16.16
CA MET A 346 10.94 -8.44 -15.03
C MET A 346 11.02 -9.87 -14.52
N ARG A 347 9.91 -10.61 -14.49
CA ARG A 347 9.88 -12.02 -14.09
C ARG A 347 10.85 -12.89 -14.89
N ALA A 348 11.08 -12.57 -16.17
CA ALA A 348 12.00 -13.30 -17.03
C ALA A 348 13.45 -12.78 -16.96
N MET A 349 13.67 -11.58 -16.37
CA MET A 349 15.02 -10.99 -16.30
C MET A 349 15.92 -11.79 -15.35
N VAL A 350 17.21 -11.66 -15.54
CA VAL A 350 18.26 -12.31 -14.72
C VAL A 350 17.97 -13.82 -14.55
N GLU A 351 17.61 -14.47 -15.67
CA GLU A 351 17.34 -15.93 -15.74
C GLU A 351 16.14 -16.36 -14.84
N GLY A 352 15.18 -15.46 -14.59
CA GLY A 352 14.00 -15.72 -13.75
C GLY A 352 14.25 -15.76 -12.24
N ARG A 353 15.47 -15.48 -11.78
CA ARG A 353 15.85 -15.57 -10.36
C ARG A 353 15.28 -14.46 -9.48
N VAL A 354 14.68 -13.44 -10.10
CA VAL A 354 14.08 -12.29 -9.40
C VAL A 354 12.65 -12.54 -8.92
N TYR A 355 12.05 -13.65 -9.30
CA TYR A 355 10.70 -14.04 -8.93
C TYR A 355 10.74 -15.32 -8.09
N THR A 356 10.43 -15.21 -6.82
CA THR A 356 10.77 -16.19 -5.78
C THR A 356 9.54 -16.63 -4.96
N HIS A 357 9.74 -17.11 -3.74
CA HIS A 357 8.67 -17.63 -2.90
C HIS A 357 7.59 -16.58 -2.57
N TYR A 358 8.00 -15.34 -2.29
CA TYR A 358 7.08 -14.24 -1.96
C TYR A 358 6.75 -13.32 -3.14
N GLY A 359 6.96 -13.77 -4.35
CA GLY A 359 6.85 -12.96 -5.56
C GLY A 359 8.21 -12.40 -5.97
N PHE A 360 8.27 -11.11 -6.26
CA PHE A 360 9.54 -10.47 -6.61
C PHE A 360 10.43 -10.26 -5.39
N VAL A 361 11.75 -10.33 -5.60
CA VAL A 361 12.74 -9.77 -4.67
C VAL A 361 12.53 -8.25 -4.52
N ASP A 362 13.07 -7.65 -3.47
CA ASP A 362 12.91 -6.21 -3.25
C ASP A 362 13.45 -5.40 -4.44
N ALA A 363 14.68 -5.66 -4.83
CA ALA A 363 15.32 -4.98 -5.95
C ALA A 363 16.32 -5.89 -6.67
N PHE A 364 16.69 -5.53 -7.90
CA PHE A 364 17.75 -6.20 -8.65
C PHE A 364 18.38 -5.25 -9.69
N ASN A 365 19.64 -5.50 -10.02
CA ASN A 365 20.37 -4.70 -11.00
C ASN A 365 20.84 -5.59 -12.15
N PRO A 366 20.22 -5.51 -13.34
CA PRO A 366 20.56 -6.37 -14.47
C PRO A 366 22.00 -6.17 -14.98
N LEU A 367 22.53 -4.92 -14.92
CA LEU A 367 23.89 -4.61 -15.39
C LEU A 367 24.96 -5.31 -14.57
N THR A 368 24.78 -5.34 -13.24
CA THR A 368 25.73 -5.97 -12.31
C THR A 368 25.37 -7.41 -12.00
N LYS A 369 24.19 -7.87 -12.40
CA LYS A 369 23.56 -9.15 -12.04
C LYS A 369 23.35 -9.34 -10.54
N TRP A 370 23.33 -8.23 -9.79
CA TRP A 370 22.98 -8.23 -8.38
C TRP A 370 21.47 -8.48 -8.22
N ILE A 371 21.11 -9.32 -7.27
CA ILE A 371 19.74 -9.63 -6.89
C ILE A 371 19.69 -9.53 -5.38
N ASP A 372 18.70 -8.81 -4.86
CA ASP A 372 18.46 -8.75 -3.43
C ASP A 372 18.08 -10.15 -2.91
N PRO A 373 18.72 -10.65 -1.86
CA PRO A 373 18.30 -11.88 -1.21
C PRO A 373 17.02 -11.73 -0.40
N ASP A 374 16.55 -10.51 -0.16
CA ASP A 374 15.41 -10.20 0.70
C ASP A 374 14.20 -9.69 -0.07
N VAL A 375 13.08 -9.63 0.64
CA VAL A 375 11.88 -8.84 0.36
C VAL A 375 11.62 -7.92 1.54
N ILE A 376 11.08 -6.73 1.27
CA ILE A 376 10.64 -5.76 2.29
C ILE A 376 9.12 -5.81 2.42
N GLY A 377 8.62 -5.88 3.66
CA GLY A 377 7.20 -6.12 3.94
C GLY A 377 6.26 -5.08 3.36
N ILE A 378 6.61 -3.79 3.42
CA ILE A 378 5.77 -2.72 2.84
C ILE A 378 5.76 -2.77 1.30
N ASP A 379 6.84 -3.21 0.66
CA ASP A 379 6.95 -3.31 -0.80
C ASP A 379 6.16 -4.52 -1.35
N VAL A 380 6.23 -5.65 -0.64
CA VAL A 380 5.32 -6.79 -0.88
C VAL A 380 3.87 -6.38 -0.63
N GLY A 381 3.62 -5.58 0.41
CA GLY A 381 2.31 -5.11 0.81
C GLY A 381 1.65 -4.22 -0.23
N ILE A 382 2.37 -3.20 -0.71
CA ILE A 382 1.81 -2.31 -1.74
C ILE A 382 1.53 -3.07 -3.04
N THR A 383 2.37 -4.04 -3.40
CA THR A 383 2.16 -4.91 -4.56
C THR A 383 0.89 -5.74 -4.40
N LEU A 384 0.69 -6.38 -3.24
CA LEU A 384 -0.50 -7.18 -2.94
C LEU A 384 -1.78 -6.34 -3.00
N LEU A 385 -1.81 -5.21 -2.28
CA LEU A 385 -3.02 -4.39 -2.19
C LEU A 385 -3.37 -3.75 -3.53
N SER A 386 -2.35 -3.33 -4.29
CA SER A 386 -2.55 -2.78 -5.63
C SER A 386 -3.08 -3.82 -6.62
N ALA A 387 -2.57 -5.06 -6.57
CA ALA A 387 -3.08 -6.17 -7.37
C ALA A 387 -4.54 -6.50 -7.02
N GLU A 388 -4.88 -6.58 -5.73
CA GLU A 388 -6.24 -6.80 -5.26
C GLU A 388 -7.19 -5.68 -5.69
N ASN A 389 -6.78 -4.43 -5.55
CA ASN A 389 -7.60 -3.29 -5.98
C ASN A 389 -7.79 -3.25 -7.50
N MET A 390 -6.78 -3.63 -8.28
CA MET A 390 -6.91 -3.75 -9.73
C MET A 390 -7.91 -4.84 -10.12
N GLN A 391 -7.87 -6.00 -9.46
CA GLN A 391 -8.70 -7.16 -9.81
C GLN A 391 -10.15 -7.02 -9.34
N SER A 392 -10.35 -6.57 -8.10
CA SER A 392 -11.64 -6.66 -7.42
C SER A 392 -12.11 -5.36 -6.76
N GLY A 393 -11.17 -4.45 -6.43
CA GLY A 393 -11.43 -3.27 -5.61
C GLY A 393 -11.79 -3.59 -4.16
N ASN A 394 -11.46 -4.78 -3.67
CA ASN A 394 -11.87 -5.25 -2.34
C ASN A 394 -11.31 -4.40 -1.21
N VAL A 395 -10.01 -4.03 -1.26
CA VAL A 395 -9.40 -3.23 -0.20
C VAL A 395 -10.10 -1.88 -0.12
N TRP A 396 -10.32 -1.22 -1.25
CA TRP A 396 -11.10 0.02 -1.32
C TRP A 396 -12.51 -0.17 -0.77
N ARG A 397 -13.20 -1.23 -1.18
CA ARG A 397 -14.57 -1.51 -0.72
C ARG A 397 -14.66 -1.73 0.79
N TRP A 398 -13.68 -2.42 1.39
CA TRP A 398 -13.66 -2.62 2.84
C TRP A 398 -13.28 -1.34 3.56
N PHE A 399 -12.14 -0.73 3.23
CA PHE A 399 -11.65 0.45 3.94
C PHE A 399 -12.63 1.63 3.84
N MET A 400 -13.23 1.87 2.68
CA MET A 400 -14.16 2.97 2.46
C MET A 400 -15.54 2.79 3.12
N ARG A 401 -15.82 1.67 3.79
CA ARG A 401 -17.01 1.54 4.66
C ARG A 401 -16.85 2.27 5.98
N ASN A 402 -15.64 2.56 6.39
CA ASN A 402 -15.38 3.37 7.58
C ASN A 402 -16.00 4.76 7.42
N GLY A 403 -17.09 5.05 8.13
CA GLY A 403 -17.82 6.32 8.02
C GLY A 403 -16.97 7.53 8.35
N GLU A 404 -16.00 7.38 9.22
CA GLU A 404 -15.04 8.42 9.61
C GLU A 404 -14.20 8.88 8.42
N ILE A 405 -13.78 7.94 7.55
CA ILE A 405 -12.97 8.25 6.36
C ILE A 405 -13.81 8.98 5.32
N GLN A 406 -15.05 8.54 5.08
CA GLN A 406 -15.98 9.24 4.21
C GLN A 406 -16.23 10.68 4.69
N ALA A 407 -16.50 10.83 5.98
CA ALA A 407 -16.70 12.15 6.61
C ALA A 407 -15.43 13.03 6.51
N ALA A 408 -14.25 12.44 6.68
CA ALA A 408 -12.97 13.16 6.53
C ALA A 408 -12.78 13.66 5.10
N MET A 409 -13.00 12.82 4.10
CA MET A 409 -12.91 13.22 2.69
C MET A 409 -13.89 14.34 2.36
N ASP A 410 -15.13 14.25 2.85
CA ASP A 410 -16.14 15.29 2.64
C ASP A 410 -15.78 16.62 3.32
N LYS A 411 -15.25 16.58 4.55
CA LYS A 411 -14.76 17.76 5.28
C LYS A 411 -13.53 18.38 4.63
N ALA A 412 -12.63 17.56 4.09
CA ALA A 412 -11.45 18.00 3.35
C ALA A 412 -11.79 18.50 1.93
N GLY A 413 -13.05 18.50 1.53
CA GLY A 413 -13.50 18.98 0.23
C GLY A 413 -13.21 18.02 -0.94
N LEU A 414 -12.94 16.76 -0.66
CA LEU A 414 -12.78 15.71 -1.70
C LEU A 414 -14.14 15.24 -2.18
N LYS A 415 -14.72 15.96 -3.13
CA LYS A 415 -16.10 15.77 -3.60
C LYS A 415 -16.19 14.88 -4.83
N PRO A 416 -17.25 14.05 -4.95
CA PRO A 416 -17.55 13.35 -6.17
C PRO A 416 -17.69 14.31 -7.34
N TYR A 417 -17.18 13.95 -8.51
CA TYR A 417 -17.42 14.66 -9.75
C TYR A 417 -17.71 13.67 -10.88
N SER A 418 -18.59 14.04 -11.81
CA SER A 418 -18.77 13.28 -13.04
C SER A 418 -17.71 13.74 -14.03
N SER A 419 -16.78 12.86 -14.42
CA SER A 419 -16.03 13.09 -15.63
C SER A 419 -17.05 13.13 -16.77
N ARG A 420 -17.31 14.32 -17.35
CA ARG A 420 -18.00 14.34 -18.63
C ARG A 420 -17.12 13.56 -19.61
N SER A 421 -17.62 12.43 -20.09
CA SER A 421 -17.00 11.73 -21.21
C SER A 421 -16.93 12.73 -22.37
N THR A 422 -15.77 13.29 -22.60
CA THR A 422 -15.47 13.89 -23.89
C THR A 422 -15.31 12.74 -24.88
N SER A 423 -16.46 12.17 -25.28
CA SER A 423 -16.54 11.46 -26.53
C SER A 423 -16.44 12.52 -27.63
N SER A 424 -15.23 12.98 -27.91
CA SER A 424 -14.93 13.59 -29.19
C SER A 424 -14.93 12.46 -30.20
N GLY A 425 -16.02 12.36 -30.96
CA GLY A 425 -16.04 11.55 -32.14
C GLY A 425 -14.94 12.00 -33.10
N PHE A 426 -14.20 11.02 -33.58
CA PHE A 426 -13.56 11.01 -34.90
C PHE A 426 -13.70 9.59 -35.45
#